data_4e591f72f2b27457a499f206c89d0e9f
#
_entry.id   4e591f72f2b27457a499f206c89d0e9f
#
_cell.length_a   1.000
_cell.length_b   1.000
_cell.length_c   1.000
_cell.angle_alpha   90.00
_cell.angle_beta   90.00
_cell.angle_gamma   90.00
#
_symmetry.space_group_name_H-M   'P 1'
#
loop_
_entity.id
_entity.type
_entity.pdbx_description
1 polymer ?
#
loop_
_entity_poly.entity_id
_entity_poly.type
_entity_poly.pdbx_seq_one_letter_code
_entity_poly.pdbx_strand_id
1 'polypeptide(L)'
;AMLFNERCEMLKRVNVTHEQYYPRTGWVEHDVEEIYRNVLKSIAELIEEETADNMYSLAITNQRETVVVWNKHTGKPVYNAVVWQCMRGADICNDLKNRGYSEFVQARSGLLLDPYFSASGVKWILDNVEGARQAADNGDLLMGTIDTWLIWKLTDGKRHVTDYTNASRTLLLNIHTMQWDNDLLELFTIP
;
A
#
# COMPACT_ATOMS: atom_id res chain seq x y z
N ALA A 1 -13.11 -6.49 10.85
CA ALA A 1 -12.73 -7.90 10.69
C ALA A 1 -13.98 -8.79 10.65
N MET A 2 -13.87 -9.98 10.08
CA MET A 2 -14.98 -10.94 9.95
C MET A 2 -14.47 -12.33 10.23
N LEU A 3 -15.24 -13.13 10.93
CA LEU A 3 -14.98 -14.54 11.22
C LEU A 3 -15.94 -15.39 10.38
N PHE A 4 -15.39 -16.41 9.70
CA PHE A 4 -16.16 -17.35 8.91
C PHE A 4 -15.87 -18.77 9.36
N ASN A 5 -16.85 -19.66 9.23
CA ASN A 5 -16.65 -21.11 9.39
C ASN A 5 -16.17 -21.75 8.07
N GLU A 6 -15.93 -23.07 8.10
CA GLU A 6 -15.50 -23.86 6.93
C GLU A 6 -16.49 -23.85 5.77
N ARG A 7 -17.75 -23.50 6.00
CA ARG A 7 -18.81 -23.36 4.98
C ARG A 7 -18.90 -21.96 4.40
N CYS A 8 -17.94 -21.06 4.75
CA CYS A 8 -17.98 -19.63 4.40
C CYS A 8 -19.20 -18.87 4.96
N GLU A 9 -19.81 -19.36 6.05
CA GLU A 9 -20.86 -18.66 6.76
C GLU A 9 -20.20 -17.66 7.73
N MET A 10 -20.66 -16.39 7.68
CA MET A 10 -20.15 -15.35 8.59
C MET A 10 -20.70 -15.56 9.99
N LEU A 11 -19.81 -15.83 10.95
CA LEU A 11 -20.15 -16.06 12.35
C LEU A 11 -20.17 -14.78 13.16
N LYS A 12 -19.20 -13.89 12.94
CA LYS A 12 -19.06 -12.64 13.69
C LYS A 12 -18.43 -11.56 12.83
N ARG A 13 -18.77 -10.31 13.09
CA ARG A 13 -18.18 -9.14 12.42
C ARG A 13 -17.90 -8.06 13.44
N VAL A 14 -16.72 -7.46 13.35
CA VAL A 14 -16.30 -6.27 14.11
C VAL A 14 -15.87 -5.19 13.15
N ASN A 15 -16.38 -3.99 13.33
CA ASN A 15 -16.01 -2.79 12.56
C ASN A 15 -15.37 -1.78 13.49
N VAL A 16 -14.16 -1.35 13.12
CA VAL A 16 -13.47 -0.22 13.74
C VAL A 16 -13.15 0.78 12.63
N THR A 17 -13.61 2.00 12.78
CA THR A 17 -13.32 3.08 11.82
C THR A 17 -11.96 3.69 12.12
N HIS A 18 -11.31 4.23 11.08
CA HIS A 18 -10.12 5.06 11.19
C HIS A 18 -10.39 6.43 10.58
N GLU A 19 -9.59 7.40 10.98
CA GLU A 19 -9.72 8.76 10.51
C GLU A 19 -9.14 8.93 9.09
N GLN A 20 -9.74 9.79 8.30
CA GLN A 20 -9.25 10.20 7.00
C GLN A 20 -8.86 11.66 7.05
N TYR A 21 -7.60 11.96 6.71
CA TYR A 21 -7.04 13.30 6.80
C TYR A 21 -7.04 13.99 5.44
N TYR A 22 -7.34 15.28 5.45
CA TYR A 22 -7.38 16.15 4.25
C TYR A 22 -6.46 17.36 4.46
N PRO A 23 -5.12 17.21 4.46
CA PRO A 23 -4.20 18.28 4.82
C PRO A 23 -4.23 19.46 3.84
N ARG A 24 -4.63 19.22 2.59
CA ARG A 24 -4.82 20.24 1.53
C ARG A 24 -5.94 19.81 0.59
N THR A 25 -6.47 20.76 -0.18
CA THR A 25 -7.45 20.45 -1.23
C THR A 25 -6.93 19.38 -2.19
N GLY A 26 -7.69 18.31 -2.38
CA GLY A 26 -7.34 17.17 -3.23
C GLY A 26 -6.33 16.19 -2.60
N TRP A 27 -5.89 16.41 -1.36
CA TRP A 27 -5.01 15.47 -0.65
C TRP A 27 -5.79 14.62 0.33
N VAL A 28 -5.49 13.34 0.34
CA VAL A 28 -6.15 12.36 1.21
C VAL A 28 -5.11 11.43 1.80
N GLU A 29 -5.14 11.27 3.12
CA GLU A 29 -4.17 10.47 3.88
C GLU A 29 -4.84 9.62 4.95
N HIS A 30 -4.15 8.52 5.32
CA HIS A 30 -4.47 7.71 6.50
C HIS A 30 -3.25 7.56 7.41
N ASP A 31 -3.46 7.58 8.74
CA ASP A 31 -2.47 7.09 9.71
C ASP A 31 -2.45 5.55 9.67
N VAL A 32 -1.38 4.98 9.15
CA VAL A 32 -1.26 3.52 9.01
C VAL A 32 -1.03 2.81 10.35
N GLU A 33 -0.48 3.51 11.34
CA GLU A 33 -0.38 2.96 12.70
C GLU A 33 -1.76 2.89 13.36
N GLU A 34 -2.65 3.84 13.10
CA GLU A 34 -4.04 3.75 13.51
C GLU A 34 -4.75 2.57 12.84
N ILE A 35 -4.57 2.40 11.53
CA ILE A 35 -5.11 1.24 10.80
C ILE A 35 -4.64 -0.06 11.45
N TYR A 36 -3.34 -0.18 11.73
CA TYR A 36 -2.78 -1.38 12.36
C TYR A 36 -3.35 -1.63 13.76
N ARG A 37 -3.42 -0.60 14.61
CA ARG A 37 -4.05 -0.71 15.94
C ARG A 37 -5.51 -1.15 15.84
N ASN A 38 -6.25 -0.60 14.89
CA ASN A 38 -7.66 -0.95 14.67
C ASN A 38 -7.84 -2.38 14.14
N VAL A 39 -6.92 -2.86 13.32
CA VAL A 39 -6.89 -4.27 12.89
C VAL A 39 -6.67 -5.19 14.09
N LEU A 40 -5.67 -4.92 14.93
CA LEU A 40 -5.43 -5.70 16.15
C LEU A 40 -6.62 -5.69 17.09
N LYS A 41 -7.21 -4.52 17.31
CA LYS A 41 -8.43 -4.39 18.11
C LYS A 41 -9.59 -5.22 17.55
N SER A 42 -9.82 -5.13 16.23
CA SER A 42 -10.88 -5.91 15.58
C SER A 42 -10.65 -7.42 15.70
N ILE A 43 -9.40 -7.86 15.58
CA ILE A 43 -9.03 -9.27 15.73
C ILE A 43 -9.27 -9.71 17.19
N ALA A 44 -8.79 -8.93 18.16
CA ALA A 44 -8.97 -9.26 19.58
C ALA A 44 -10.46 -9.35 19.99
N GLU A 45 -11.31 -8.47 19.44
CA GLU A 45 -12.76 -8.52 19.69
C GLU A 45 -13.47 -9.69 18.98
N LEU A 46 -12.88 -10.22 17.88
CA LEU A 46 -13.42 -11.38 17.17
C LEU A 46 -13.08 -12.70 17.85
N ILE A 47 -11.87 -12.81 18.38
CA ILE A 47 -11.28 -14.05 18.86
C ILE A 47 -11.53 -14.13 20.37
N GLU A 48 -12.36 -15.09 20.78
CA GLU A 48 -12.45 -15.56 22.16
C GLU A 48 -11.40 -16.66 22.37
N GLU A 49 -10.95 -16.90 23.62
CA GLU A 49 -9.87 -17.87 23.90
C GLU A 49 -10.09 -19.25 23.24
N GLU A 50 -11.33 -19.74 23.26
CA GLU A 50 -11.70 -21.03 22.63
C GLU A 50 -11.65 -21.00 21.09
N THR A 51 -11.70 -19.83 20.47
CA THR A 51 -11.69 -19.67 19.01
C THR A 51 -10.28 -19.57 18.46
N ALA A 52 -9.33 -19.06 19.25
CA ALA A 52 -7.95 -18.82 18.81
C ALA A 52 -7.26 -20.13 18.36
N ASP A 53 -7.46 -21.22 19.10
CA ASP A 53 -6.84 -22.51 18.81
C ASP A 53 -7.42 -23.19 17.55
N ASN A 54 -8.59 -22.74 17.10
CA ASN A 54 -9.29 -23.27 15.93
C ASN A 54 -9.15 -22.37 14.68
N MET A 55 -8.36 -21.29 14.75
CA MET A 55 -8.12 -20.40 13.60
C MET A 55 -7.20 -21.07 12.58
N TYR A 56 -7.73 -21.32 11.39
CA TYR A 56 -7.00 -21.97 10.32
C TYR A 56 -6.16 -21.02 9.49
N SER A 57 -6.69 -19.84 9.16
CA SER A 57 -6.01 -18.83 8.33
C SER A 57 -6.58 -17.43 8.55
N LEU A 58 -5.79 -16.43 8.16
CA LEU A 58 -6.18 -15.03 8.09
C LEU A 58 -5.97 -14.54 6.66
N ALA A 59 -7.00 -13.92 6.09
CA ALA A 59 -6.93 -13.26 4.79
C ALA A 59 -7.09 -11.74 4.96
N ILE A 60 -6.39 -10.98 4.13
CA ILE A 60 -6.41 -9.51 4.13
C ILE A 60 -7.03 -9.05 2.81
N THR A 61 -7.96 -8.09 2.90
CA THR A 61 -8.46 -7.30 1.77
C THR A 61 -8.35 -5.82 2.10
N ASN A 62 -8.06 -4.98 1.14
CA ASN A 62 -7.65 -3.59 1.36
C ASN A 62 -8.03 -2.65 0.21
N GLN A 63 -7.71 -1.38 0.39
CA GLN A 63 -7.65 -0.39 -0.69
C GLN A 63 -6.35 -0.60 -1.47
N ARG A 64 -6.42 -1.20 -2.65
CA ARG A 64 -5.27 -1.74 -3.40
C ARG A 64 -4.22 -0.71 -3.82
N GLU A 65 -4.60 0.53 -4.05
CA GLU A 65 -3.72 1.58 -4.56
C GLU A 65 -3.14 2.48 -3.46
N THR A 66 -3.76 2.47 -2.26
CA THR A 66 -3.27 3.23 -1.10
C THR A 66 -1.90 2.72 -0.69
N VAL A 67 -0.92 3.61 -0.67
CA VAL A 67 0.50 3.24 -0.51
C VAL A 67 1.11 3.76 0.77
N VAL A 68 1.99 2.95 1.33
CA VAL A 68 2.78 3.24 2.53
C VAL A 68 4.26 3.12 2.20
N VAL A 69 5.08 4.02 2.75
CA VAL A 69 6.55 3.92 2.75
C VAL A 69 7.03 3.95 4.20
N TRP A 70 7.86 3.00 4.59
CA TRP A 70 8.34 2.89 5.97
C TRP A 70 9.82 2.47 6.05
N ASN A 71 10.45 2.79 7.16
CA ASN A 71 11.82 2.39 7.43
C ASN A 71 11.85 0.92 7.92
N LYS A 72 12.60 0.05 7.22
CA LYS A 72 12.66 -1.38 7.53
C LYS A 72 13.30 -1.74 8.86
N HIS A 73 14.15 -0.84 9.40
CA HIS A 73 14.87 -1.07 10.66
C HIS A 73 14.05 -0.64 11.86
N THR A 74 13.31 0.46 11.74
CA THR A 74 12.52 1.02 12.86
C THR A 74 11.06 0.59 12.81
N GLY A 75 10.58 0.12 11.65
CA GLY A 75 9.17 -0.19 11.42
C GLY A 75 8.26 1.03 11.40
N LYS A 76 8.81 2.25 11.33
CA LYS A 76 8.03 3.49 11.34
C LYS A 76 7.75 3.96 9.92
N PRO A 77 6.49 4.34 9.61
CA PRO A 77 6.19 5.00 8.36
C PRO A 77 6.94 6.35 8.29
N VAL A 78 7.47 6.70 7.10
CA VAL A 78 8.13 7.99 6.88
C VAL A 78 7.13 9.11 6.62
N TYR A 79 5.93 8.73 6.24
CA TYR A 79 4.80 9.61 6.00
C TYR A 79 3.47 8.86 6.16
N ASN A 80 2.34 9.58 6.29
CA ASN A 80 1.02 8.96 6.24
C ASN A 80 0.82 8.20 4.92
N ALA A 81 -0.04 7.19 4.91
CA ALA A 81 -0.42 6.53 3.67
C ALA A 81 -1.06 7.52 2.70
N VAL A 82 -0.58 7.51 1.46
CA VAL A 82 -1.21 8.28 0.37
C VAL A 82 -2.36 7.46 -0.18
N VAL A 83 -3.58 7.99 -0.01
CA VAL A 83 -4.81 7.29 -0.39
C VAL A 83 -5.04 7.38 -1.90
N TRP A 84 -5.66 6.38 -2.50
CA TRP A 84 -5.95 6.29 -3.93
C TRP A 84 -6.72 7.51 -4.50
N GLN A 85 -7.48 8.21 -3.67
CA GLN A 85 -8.21 9.44 -4.03
C GLN A 85 -7.31 10.69 -4.06
N CYS A 86 -6.06 10.56 -3.61
CA CYS A 86 -5.17 11.71 -3.44
C CYS A 86 -4.60 12.21 -4.76
N MET A 87 -4.74 13.50 -5.02
CA MET A 87 -4.30 14.14 -6.25
C MET A 87 -2.86 14.68 -6.22
N ARG A 88 -2.09 14.45 -5.13
CA ARG A 88 -0.72 15.00 -5.00
C ARG A 88 0.25 14.53 -6.07
N GLY A 89 0.01 13.36 -6.66
CA GLY A 89 0.79 12.79 -7.77
C GLY A 89 0.40 13.32 -9.16
N ALA A 90 -0.59 14.22 -9.26
CA ALA A 90 -1.13 14.67 -10.55
C ALA A 90 -0.07 15.35 -11.43
N ASP A 91 0.77 16.22 -10.87
CA ASP A 91 1.82 16.91 -11.63
C ASP A 91 2.88 15.93 -12.15
N ILE A 92 3.22 14.90 -11.35
CA ILE A 92 4.12 13.82 -11.77
C ILE A 92 3.54 13.08 -12.98
N CYS A 93 2.27 12.69 -12.90
CA CYS A 93 1.61 11.99 -13.99
C CYS A 93 1.47 12.87 -15.24
N ASN A 94 1.18 14.16 -15.08
CA ASN A 94 1.06 15.11 -16.19
C ASN A 94 2.41 15.36 -16.88
N ASP A 95 3.51 15.50 -16.11
CA ASP A 95 4.86 15.60 -16.68
C ASP A 95 5.18 14.37 -17.54
N LEU A 96 4.96 13.17 -17.02
CA LEU A 96 5.20 11.94 -17.75
C LEU A 96 4.32 11.81 -19.01
N LYS A 97 3.05 12.23 -18.96
CA LYS A 97 2.17 12.30 -20.14
C LYS A 97 2.72 13.25 -21.18
N ASN A 98 3.12 14.46 -20.79
CA ASN A 98 3.68 15.47 -21.69
C ASN A 98 4.99 15.03 -22.35
N ARG A 99 5.76 14.17 -21.68
CA ARG A 99 6.98 13.53 -22.19
C ARG A 99 6.70 12.30 -23.07
N GLY A 100 5.43 11.93 -23.28
CA GLY A 100 5.02 10.87 -24.19
C GLY A 100 5.03 9.46 -23.60
N TYR A 101 5.09 9.28 -22.27
CA TYR A 101 5.18 7.95 -21.64
C TYR A 101 3.84 7.22 -21.46
N SER A 102 2.72 7.78 -21.92
CA SER A 102 1.39 7.18 -21.70
C SER A 102 1.28 5.77 -22.28
N GLU A 103 1.65 5.58 -23.54
CA GLU A 103 1.60 4.27 -24.21
C GLU A 103 2.61 3.28 -23.61
N PHE A 104 3.80 3.76 -23.27
CA PHE A 104 4.85 2.97 -22.64
C PHE A 104 4.38 2.36 -21.31
N VAL A 105 3.77 3.18 -20.44
CA VAL A 105 3.26 2.74 -19.14
C VAL A 105 2.06 1.80 -19.33
N GLN A 106 1.13 2.15 -20.21
CA GLN A 106 -0.06 1.35 -20.45
C GLN A 106 0.28 -0.03 -21.03
N ALA A 107 1.22 -0.10 -21.95
CA ALA A 107 1.65 -1.37 -22.54
C ALA A 107 2.23 -2.35 -21.53
N ARG A 108 2.93 -1.86 -20.49
CA ARG A 108 3.56 -2.68 -19.47
C ARG A 108 2.64 -3.00 -18.29
N SER A 109 1.96 -1.98 -17.77
CA SER A 109 1.15 -2.11 -16.54
C SER A 109 -0.32 -2.41 -16.82
N GLY A 110 -0.81 -2.21 -18.05
CA GLY A 110 -2.23 -2.25 -18.40
C GLY A 110 -3.04 -1.05 -17.88
N LEU A 111 -2.39 -0.06 -17.26
CA LEU A 111 -3.01 1.07 -16.59
C LEU A 111 -2.67 2.39 -17.29
N LEU A 112 -3.57 3.36 -17.17
CA LEU A 112 -3.30 4.73 -17.58
C LEU A 112 -2.37 5.42 -16.57
N LEU A 113 -1.59 6.41 -17.03
CA LEU A 113 -0.87 7.31 -16.13
C LEU A 113 -1.88 8.18 -15.36
N ASP A 114 -2.12 7.84 -14.09
CA ASP A 114 -3.08 8.53 -13.25
C ASP A 114 -2.59 8.55 -11.78
N PRO A 115 -2.78 9.66 -11.02
CA PRO A 115 -2.41 9.74 -9.62
C PRO A 115 -3.18 8.77 -8.71
N TYR A 116 -4.25 8.16 -9.21
CA TYR A 116 -4.99 7.09 -8.56
C TYR A 116 -4.08 5.92 -8.13
N PHE A 117 -3.04 5.62 -8.91
CA PHE A 117 -2.16 4.47 -8.70
C PHE A 117 -0.93 4.81 -7.85
N SER A 118 -0.39 3.80 -7.18
CA SER A 118 0.59 3.94 -6.10
C SER A 118 1.89 4.66 -6.48
N ALA A 119 2.44 4.43 -7.69
CA ALA A 119 3.79 4.89 -8.07
C ALA A 119 3.99 6.40 -7.92
N SER A 120 3.01 7.21 -8.32
CA SER A 120 3.09 8.67 -8.18
C SER A 120 3.08 9.12 -6.72
N GLY A 121 2.36 8.41 -5.85
CA GLY A 121 2.36 8.63 -4.40
C GLY A 121 3.70 8.30 -3.76
N VAL A 122 4.31 7.16 -4.14
CA VAL A 122 5.66 6.79 -3.69
C VAL A 122 6.68 7.83 -4.11
N LYS A 123 6.71 8.16 -5.43
CA LYS A 123 7.63 9.18 -5.93
C LYS A 123 7.46 10.49 -5.18
N TRP A 124 6.22 10.93 -4.94
CA TRP A 124 5.95 12.16 -4.21
C TRP A 124 6.53 12.09 -2.78
N ILE A 125 6.34 10.99 -2.04
CA ILE A 125 6.91 10.80 -0.69
C ILE A 125 8.44 10.92 -0.75
N LEU A 126 9.08 10.19 -1.67
CA LEU A 126 10.54 10.20 -1.78
C LEU A 126 11.12 11.58 -2.12
N ASP A 127 10.40 12.38 -2.92
CA ASP A 127 10.86 13.69 -3.37
C ASP A 127 10.55 14.83 -2.37
N ASN A 128 9.54 14.67 -1.48
CA ASN A 128 9.05 15.76 -0.65
C ASN A 128 9.21 15.53 0.86
N VAL A 129 9.46 14.31 1.31
CA VAL A 129 9.71 14.02 2.74
C VAL A 129 11.20 14.08 2.99
N GLU A 130 11.60 14.89 3.97
CA GLU A 130 13.01 15.10 4.32
C GLU A 130 13.72 13.77 4.63
N GLY A 131 14.85 13.54 3.97
CA GLY A 131 15.67 12.32 4.12
C GLY A 131 15.11 11.06 3.47
N ALA A 132 13.86 11.08 2.97
CA ALA A 132 13.24 9.87 2.41
C ALA A 132 13.96 9.38 1.15
N ARG A 133 14.35 10.29 0.23
CA ARG A 133 15.09 9.94 -0.98
C ARG A 133 16.40 9.23 -0.64
N GLN A 134 17.21 9.81 0.22
CA GLN A 134 18.49 9.23 0.62
C GLN A 134 18.32 7.89 1.35
N ALA A 135 17.33 7.76 2.22
CA ALA A 135 17.05 6.50 2.90
C ALA A 135 16.60 5.41 1.91
N ALA A 136 15.83 5.78 0.87
CA ALA A 136 15.45 4.85 -0.20
C ALA A 136 16.67 4.39 -1.01
N ASP A 137 17.52 5.32 -1.44
CA ASP A 137 18.74 5.03 -2.22
C ASP A 137 19.73 4.16 -1.42
N ASN A 138 19.75 4.28 -0.09
CA ASN A 138 20.52 3.40 0.81
C ASN A 138 19.85 2.02 1.00
N GLY A 139 18.65 1.81 0.50
CA GLY A 139 17.88 0.59 0.71
C GLY A 139 17.31 0.43 2.12
N ASP A 140 17.13 1.54 2.86
CA ASP A 140 16.59 1.52 4.24
C ASP A 140 15.07 1.56 4.29
N LEU A 141 14.41 1.90 3.16
CA LEU A 141 12.97 1.98 3.08
C LEU A 141 12.36 0.76 2.40
N LEU A 142 11.15 0.44 2.81
CA LEU A 142 10.23 -0.46 2.14
C LEU A 142 9.00 0.32 1.71
N MET A 143 8.34 -0.14 0.65
CA MET A 143 7.06 0.38 0.22
C MET A 143 6.08 -0.76 -0.01
N GLY A 144 4.80 -0.47 0.09
CA GLY A 144 3.76 -1.43 -0.23
C GLY A 144 2.36 -0.83 -0.12
N THR A 145 1.40 -1.59 -0.58
CA THR A 145 -0.01 -1.33 -0.33
C THR A 145 -0.39 -1.76 1.10
N ILE A 146 -1.61 -1.49 1.53
CA ILE A 146 -2.02 -1.71 2.93
C ILE A 146 -1.90 -3.20 3.33
N ASP A 147 -2.13 -4.13 2.41
CA ASP A 147 -1.92 -5.57 2.66
C ASP A 147 -0.46 -5.85 3.03
N THR A 148 0.50 -5.33 2.26
CA THR A 148 1.94 -5.49 2.51
C THR A 148 2.33 -4.92 3.87
N TRP A 149 1.85 -3.71 4.20
CA TRP A 149 2.07 -3.09 5.50
C TRP A 149 1.55 -3.97 6.64
N LEU A 150 0.30 -4.44 6.54
CA LEU A 150 -0.31 -5.29 7.55
C LEU A 150 0.41 -6.63 7.70
N ILE A 151 0.77 -7.31 6.59
CA ILE A 151 1.53 -8.56 6.62
C ILE A 151 2.89 -8.32 7.31
N TRP A 152 3.58 -7.25 6.93
CA TRP A 152 4.87 -6.92 7.52
C TRP A 152 4.77 -6.69 9.03
N LYS A 153 3.78 -5.92 9.49
CA LYS A 153 3.52 -5.67 10.92
C LYS A 153 3.10 -6.94 11.66
N LEU A 154 2.17 -7.73 11.11
CA LEU A 154 1.66 -8.96 11.72
C LEU A 154 2.70 -10.08 11.78
N THR A 155 3.72 -10.03 10.94
CA THR A 155 4.83 -10.99 10.92
C THR A 155 6.10 -10.48 11.61
N ASP A 156 6.01 -9.37 12.34
CA ASP A 156 7.14 -8.75 13.03
C ASP A 156 8.33 -8.49 12.10
N GLY A 157 8.05 -7.88 10.94
CA GLY A 157 9.04 -7.52 9.92
C GLY A 157 9.59 -8.69 9.10
N LYS A 158 9.13 -9.93 9.31
CA LYS A 158 9.70 -11.12 8.66
C LYS A 158 9.25 -11.33 7.22
N ARG A 159 8.11 -10.73 6.81
CA ARG A 159 7.53 -10.90 5.48
C ARG A 159 7.18 -9.55 4.86
N HIS A 160 7.81 -9.26 3.72
CA HIS A 160 7.50 -8.12 2.85
C HIS A 160 7.00 -8.66 1.52
N VAL A 161 5.70 -8.88 1.42
CA VAL A 161 5.06 -9.53 0.28
C VAL A 161 3.71 -8.87 -0.04
N THR A 162 3.29 -9.00 -1.28
CA THR A 162 1.96 -8.65 -1.76
C THR A 162 1.48 -9.72 -2.73
N ASP A 163 0.26 -9.59 -3.24
CA ASP A 163 -0.27 -10.42 -4.30
C ASP A 163 -0.33 -9.68 -5.65
N TYR A 164 -0.58 -10.42 -6.73
CA TYR A 164 -0.68 -9.82 -8.06
C TYR A 164 -1.84 -8.85 -8.22
N THR A 165 -2.93 -9.01 -7.46
CA THR A 165 -4.10 -8.13 -7.57
C THR A 165 -3.82 -6.74 -6.95
N ASN A 166 -2.96 -6.68 -5.93
CA ASN A 166 -2.43 -5.43 -5.36
C ASN A 166 -1.28 -4.88 -6.21
N ALA A 167 -0.28 -5.72 -6.53
CA ALA A 167 0.89 -5.31 -7.30
C ALA A 167 0.52 -4.70 -8.67
N SER A 168 -0.46 -5.28 -9.37
CA SER A 168 -0.92 -4.77 -10.67
C SER A 168 -1.57 -3.38 -10.60
N ARG A 169 -1.87 -2.86 -9.41
CA ARG A 169 -2.46 -1.53 -9.22
C ARG A 169 -1.44 -0.46 -8.83
N THR A 170 -0.16 -0.78 -8.88
CA THR A 170 0.91 0.13 -8.45
C THR A 170 1.50 1.00 -9.56
N LEU A 171 1.28 0.71 -10.83
CA LEU A 171 2.03 1.20 -12.02
C LEU A 171 3.49 0.70 -12.07
N LEU A 172 3.87 -0.29 -11.26
CA LEU A 172 5.25 -0.79 -11.17
C LEU A 172 5.39 -2.25 -11.59
N LEU A 173 4.27 -3.00 -11.68
CA LEU A 173 4.26 -4.39 -12.14
C LEU A 173 4.09 -4.46 -13.65
N ASN A 174 4.91 -5.27 -14.32
CA ASN A 174 4.69 -5.65 -15.70
C ASN A 174 3.70 -6.84 -15.76
N ILE A 175 2.54 -6.62 -16.36
CA ILE A 175 1.46 -7.61 -16.42
C ILE A 175 1.76 -8.78 -17.38
N HIS A 176 2.75 -8.66 -18.25
CA HIS A 176 3.13 -9.73 -19.17
C HIS A 176 4.14 -10.69 -18.55
N THR A 177 5.09 -10.15 -17.77
CA THR A 177 6.13 -10.94 -17.09
C THR A 177 5.74 -11.32 -15.67
N MET A 178 4.74 -10.64 -15.08
CA MET A 178 4.32 -10.75 -13.68
C MET A 178 5.46 -10.47 -12.69
N GLN A 179 6.35 -9.52 -13.06
CA GLN A 179 7.48 -9.08 -12.26
C GLN A 179 7.45 -7.56 -12.09
N TRP A 180 8.13 -7.05 -11.06
CA TRP A 180 8.42 -5.62 -10.97
C TRP A 180 9.22 -5.19 -12.21
N ASP A 181 8.80 -4.10 -12.83
CA ASP A 181 9.36 -3.61 -14.09
C ASP A 181 10.41 -2.52 -13.79
N ASN A 182 11.68 -2.83 -14.09
CA ASN A 182 12.78 -1.91 -13.83
C ASN A 182 12.64 -0.59 -14.59
N ASP A 183 12.09 -0.61 -15.81
CA ASP A 183 11.89 0.60 -16.60
C ASP A 183 10.79 1.49 -15.99
N LEU A 184 9.74 0.88 -15.40
CA LEU A 184 8.69 1.62 -14.67
C LEU A 184 9.25 2.16 -13.34
N LEU A 185 10.06 1.38 -12.62
CA LEU A 185 10.74 1.84 -11.39
C LEU A 185 11.64 3.04 -11.69
N GLU A 186 12.49 2.96 -12.74
CA GLU A 186 13.34 4.06 -13.17
C GLU A 186 12.53 5.30 -13.58
N LEU A 187 11.44 5.11 -14.35
CA LEU A 187 10.56 6.20 -14.79
C LEU A 187 10.00 7.01 -13.61
N PHE A 188 9.59 6.31 -12.54
CA PHE A 188 9.12 6.94 -11.30
C PHE A 188 10.26 7.24 -10.31
N THR A 189 11.51 7.00 -10.66
CA THR A 189 12.70 7.18 -9.80
C THR A 189 12.56 6.49 -8.44
N ILE A 190 12.06 5.25 -8.46
CA ILE A 190 11.93 4.38 -7.29
C ILE A 190 13.10 3.37 -7.33
N PRO A 191 14.02 3.38 -6.33
CA PRO A 191 15.19 2.51 -6.32
C PRO A 191 14.86 1.04 -6.07
#